data_22580c0af1f0936efc9ca8956588ba8b
#
_entry.id   22580c0af1f0936efc9ca8956588ba8b
#
_cell.length_a   1.000
_cell.length_b   1.000
_cell.length_c   1.000
_cell.angle_alpha   90.00
_cell.angle_beta   90.00
_cell.angle_gamma   90.00
#
_symmetry.space_group_name_H-M   'P 1'
#
loop_
_entity.id
_entity.type
_entity.pdbx_description
1 polymer ?
#
loop_
_entity_poly.entity_id
_entity_poly.type
_entity_poly.pdbx_seq_one_letter_code
_entity_poly.pdbx_strand_id
1 'polypeptide(L)'
;MAKVLKIRDLTLRDGQQSSFATRMTQAQVERCLPFYKDAHFFAMEVWGGAVPDSVMRYLNENPWTRLESIKAAVGDVSKLTALSRGRNLFGYAPYTDEIIEGFCRNSIESGLGIMRIFDCLNDVDNVKSTIKYVKKYGGIADCAVCYTVDPKYPKLSLWDKIKGKKNPAPVFTDDYFVSKAKELAALGADMITIKDMSGLIPPQRVSALVKKLKAAVSIPVDFHTHCTPGYGLASVYAAIAAGVDVVDTNCWWFGGGTGAPALELVYLFCQKLGIDLGVNMEAVAKINESLKDIRSELNTSVFGADKPAPKPFNPLVDAVPAEVEAELNRAVKAAQSEDFATLLAAAQAIEAYFGFPAPNKLVQEAEIPGGMYSNMVAQLQALKAEDILPRSMELIPTVRLSAGLPPLVTPTSQIVGAQAVNCALDEKAGRPMYHTKNNQFVNLVKGEYGKTPVAVDPEFRFQICGVREETNYDISKYQQQPNPELPEAGGVKLAENEKEVLLLELFPLVAKPYLTNLKKKAYEATVAATAPKAEDTAAAAEVKQPITGKTVLAPLPG
;
A
#
# COMPACT_ATOMS: atom_id res chain seq x y z
N MET A 1 -25.49 16.39 -19.67
CA MET A 1 -25.16 16.21 -18.24
C MET A 1 -23.72 16.61 -18.04
N ALA A 2 -23.37 17.30 -16.96
CA ALA A 2 -21.98 17.58 -16.62
C ALA A 2 -21.22 16.25 -16.48
N LYS A 3 -19.97 16.22 -16.92
CA LYS A 3 -19.12 15.05 -16.75
C LYS A 3 -18.83 14.90 -15.25
N VAL A 4 -19.11 13.72 -14.68
CA VAL A 4 -18.80 13.39 -13.28
C VAL A 4 -17.53 12.55 -13.25
N LEU A 5 -16.52 12.99 -12.51
CA LEU A 5 -15.35 12.22 -12.17
C LEU A 5 -15.55 11.58 -10.79
N LYS A 6 -15.35 10.30 -10.67
CA LYS A 6 -15.46 9.61 -9.39
C LYS A 6 -14.15 9.69 -8.61
N ILE A 7 -14.25 9.95 -7.32
CA ILE A 7 -13.08 10.03 -6.42
C ILE A 7 -13.07 8.82 -5.49
N ARG A 8 -11.91 8.14 -5.42
CA ARG A 8 -11.61 7.20 -4.34
C ARG A 8 -10.66 7.87 -3.35
N ASP A 9 -11.10 8.04 -2.12
CA ASP A 9 -10.24 8.50 -1.03
C ASP A 9 -9.37 7.38 -0.50
N LEU A 10 -8.07 7.62 -0.40
CA LEU A 10 -7.08 6.66 0.11
C LEU A 10 -6.56 7.00 1.50
N THR A 11 -7.03 8.08 2.11
CA THR A 11 -6.46 8.69 3.33
C THR A 11 -6.31 7.69 4.47
N LEU A 12 -7.37 6.87 4.72
CA LEU A 12 -7.41 5.95 5.86
C LEU A 12 -6.66 4.63 5.65
N ARG A 13 -6.17 4.34 4.44
CA ARG A 13 -5.33 3.17 4.17
C ARG A 13 -3.99 3.53 3.55
N ASP A 14 -3.96 3.89 2.26
CA ASP A 14 -2.70 4.12 1.53
C ASP A 14 -2.00 5.39 1.99
N GLY A 15 -2.74 6.47 2.23
CA GLY A 15 -2.20 7.74 2.71
C GLY A 15 -1.47 7.57 4.04
N GLN A 16 -2.13 6.97 5.04
CA GLN A 16 -1.51 6.73 6.34
C GLN A 16 -0.42 5.64 6.30
N GLN A 17 -0.55 4.64 5.42
CA GLN A 17 0.49 3.63 5.22
C GLN A 17 1.76 4.26 4.65
N SER A 18 1.64 5.07 3.62
CA SER A 18 2.76 5.64 2.89
C SER A 18 3.45 6.79 3.64
N SER A 19 2.70 7.56 4.43
CA SER A 19 3.21 8.74 5.14
C SER A 19 3.55 8.48 6.61
N PHE A 20 2.87 7.53 7.28
CA PHE A 20 2.97 7.30 8.73
C PHE A 20 3.13 5.83 9.11
N ALA A 21 3.71 5.03 8.23
CA ALA A 21 4.05 3.62 8.46
C ALA A 21 2.89 2.78 9.01
N THR A 22 1.65 3.10 8.64
CA THR A 22 0.42 2.40 9.08
C THR A 22 0.22 2.47 10.61
N ARG A 23 0.43 3.63 11.23
CA ARG A 23 0.34 3.80 12.69
C ARG A 23 -0.90 4.55 13.17
N MET A 24 -1.83 4.89 12.27
CA MET A 24 -3.08 5.54 12.65
C MET A 24 -3.94 4.59 13.50
N THR A 25 -4.25 4.99 14.73
CA THR A 25 -5.03 4.20 15.70
C THR A 25 -6.51 4.19 15.37
N GLN A 26 -7.26 3.24 15.93
CA GLN A 26 -8.72 3.19 15.81
C GLN A 26 -9.38 4.48 16.30
N ALA A 27 -8.94 5.01 17.45
CA ALA A 27 -9.46 6.27 17.99
C ALA A 27 -9.22 7.47 17.05
N GLN A 28 -8.07 7.52 16.37
CA GLN A 28 -7.80 8.56 15.36
C GLN A 28 -8.70 8.41 14.13
N VAL A 29 -8.94 7.18 13.67
CA VAL A 29 -9.89 6.91 12.58
C VAL A 29 -11.30 7.37 12.99
N GLU A 30 -11.77 7.00 14.17
CA GLU A 30 -13.10 7.35 14.67
C GLU A 30 -13.34 8.86 14.78
N ARG A 31 -12.29 9.67 15.02
CA ARG A 31 -12.39 11.14 15.02
C ARG A 31 -12.81 11.72 13.67
N CYS A 32 -12.46 11.07 12.56
CA CYS A 32 -12.78 11.52 11.21
C CYS A 32 -14.13 11.00 10.72
N LEU A 33 -14.56 9.80 11.17
CA LEU A 33 -15.72 9.09 10.63
C LEU A 33 -17.04 9.87 10.62
N PRO A 34 -17.39 10.72 11.61
CA PRO A 34 -18.63 11.51 11.59
C PRO A 34 -18.78 12.39 10.34
N PHE A 35 -17.67 12.80 9.72
CA PHE A 35 -17.66 13.65 8.53
C PHE A 35 -17.59 12.83 7.24
N TYR A 36 -17.00 11.64 7.27
CA TYR A 36 -16.93 10.74 6.10
C TYR A 36 -18.30 10.29 5.60
N LYS A 37 -19.29 10.13 6.50
CA LYS A 37 -20.67 9.78 6.13
C LYS A 37 -21.35 10.82 5.23
N ASP A 38 -20.89 12.08 5.26
CA ASP A 38 -21.45 13.17 4.49
C ASP A 38 -20.57 13.55 3.28
N ALA A 39 -19.40 12.90 3.10
CA ALA A 39 -18.44 13.25 2.07
C ALA A 39 -18.80 12.74 0.66
N HIS A 40 -19.60 11.69 0.56
CA HIS A 40 -20.08 11.12 -0.71
C HIS A 40 -18.96 10.70 -1.69
N PHE A 41 -17.84 10.17 -1.18
CA PHE A 41 -16.85 9.57 -2.05
C PHE A 41 -17.42 8.39 -2.83
N PHE A 42 -17.00 8.19 -4.08
CA PHE A 42 -17.34 6.97 -4.80
C PHE A 42 -16.87 5.72 -4.03
N ALA A 43 -15.68 5.78 -3.50
CA ALA A 43 -15.09 4.73 -2.67
C ALA A 43 -14.10 5.30 -1.66
N MET A 44 -13.85 4.56 -0.59
CA MET A 44 -12.85 4.85 0.43
C MET A 44 -11.99 3.61 0.61
N GLU A 45 -10.68 3.73 0.40
CA GLU A 45 -9.76 2.63 0.70
C GLU A 45 -9.40 2.70 2.19
N VAL A 46 -9.86 1.70 2.94
CA VAL A 46 -9.80 1.70 4.40
C VAL A 46 -9.07 0.47 4.97
N TRP A 47 -8.88 -0.57 4.13
CA TRP A 47 -8.38 -1.86 4.59
C TRP A 47 -7.42 -2.50 3.58
N GLY A 48 -6.75 -3.61 3.97
CA GLY A 48 -5.76 -4.28 3.13
C GLY A 48 -4.36 -3.70 3.24
N GLY A 49 -3.50 -4.08 2.32
CA GLY A 49 -2.09 -3.70 2.37
C GLY A 49 -1.42 -4.14 3.68
N ALA A 50 -0.80 -3.20 4.40
CA ALA A 50 -0.15 -3.45 5.68
C ALA A 50 -1.08 -3.21 6.90
N VAL A 51 -2.31 -2.73 6.72
CA VAL A 51 -3.19 -2.36 7.84
C VAL A 51 -3.44 -3.51 8.81
N PRO A 52 -3.86 -4.72 8.39
CA PRO A 52 -4.14 -5.79 9.34
C PRO A 52 -2.93 -6.23 10.15
N ASP A 53 -1.77 -6.38 9.52
CA ASP A 53 -0.51 -6.70 10.22
C ASP A 53 -0.14 -5.61 11.23
N SER A 54 -0.13 -4.34 10.77
CA SER A 54 0.34 -3.21 11.57
C SER A 54 -0.55 -2.90 12.77
N VAL A 55 -1.87 -2.99 12.62
CA VAL A 55 -2.78 -2.71 13.76
C VAL A 55 -2.69 -3.78 14.83
N MET A 56 -2.49 -5.04 14.48
CA MET A 56 -2.23 -6.09 15.47
C MET A 56 -0.84 -5.94 16.10
N ARG A 57 0.20 -5.73 15.27
CA ARG A 57 1.61 -5.76 15.69
C ARG A 57 1.98 -4.59 16.57
N TYR A 58 1.53 -3.39 16.23
CA TYR A 58 2.00 -2.14 16.83
C TYR A 58 0.94 -1.43 17.68
N LEU A 59 -0.33 -1.61 17.35
CA LEU A 59 -1.43 -0.92 18.03
C LEU A 59 -2.22 -1.85 18.95
N ASN A 60 -2.02 -3.16 18.83
CA ASN A 60 -2.77 -4.18 19.58
C ASN A 60 -4.30 -4.03 19.39
N GLU A 61 -4.72 -3.71 18.16
CA GLU A 61 -6.10 -3.50 17.75
C GLU A 61 -6.59 -4.63 16.81
N ASN A 62 -7.91 -4.84 16.75
CA ASN A 62 -8.51 -5.83 15.86
C ASN A 62 -8.76 -5.24 14.47
N PRO A 63 -8.14 -5.78 13.41
CA PRO A 63 -8.33 -5.26 12.05
C PRO A 63 -9.76 -5.44 11.51
N TRP A 64 -10.50 -6.48 11.93
CA TRP A 64 -11.90 -6.67 11.55
C TRP A 64 -12.80 -5.60 12.17
N THR A 65 -12.63 -5.32 13.47
CA THR A 65 -13.37 -4.25 14.15
C THR A 65 -13.17 -2.90 13.48
N ARG A 66 -11.95 -2.63 12.97
CA ARG A 66 -11.68 -1.40 12.21
C ARG A 66 -12.54 -1.31 10.96
N LEU A 67 -12.63 -2.36 10.16
CA LEU A 67 -13.47 -2.39 8.95
C LEU A 67 -14.95 -2.20 9.31
N GLU A 68 -15.42 -2.94 10.30
CA GLU A 68 -16.82 -2.94 10.74
C GLU A 68 -17.26 -1.59 11.34
N SER A 69 -16.40 -0.94 12.14
CA SER A 69 -16.70 0.37 12.72
C SER A 69 -16.76 1.46 11.64
N ILE A 70 -15.87 1.42 10.65
CA ILE A 70 -15.93 2.33 9.50
C ILE A 70 -17.23 2.11 8.72
N LYS A 71 -17.58 0.84 8.44
CA LYS A 71 -18.85 0.52 7.75
C LYS A 71 -20.06 0.99 8.53
N ALA A 72 -20.09 0.78 9.83
CA ALA A 72 -21.18 1.22 10.69
C ALA A 72 -21.36 2.76 10.68
N ALA A 73 -20.25 3.51 10.64
CA ALA A 73 -20.26 4.96 10.63
C ALA A 73 -20.63 5.55 9.25
N VAL A 74 -20.06 5.01 8.18
CA VAL A 74 -20.21 5.54 6.80
C VAL A 74 -21.48 5.01 6.12
N GLY A 75 -21.94 3.82 6.49
CA GLY A 75 -23.10 3.18 5.85
C GLY A 75 -22.83 2.84 4.39
N ASP A 76 -23.77 3.19 3.50
CA ASP A 76 -23.69 2.94 2.06
C ASP A 76 -23.37 4.21 1.23
N VAL A 77 -23.04 5.32 1.89
CA VAL A 77 -22.72 6.59 1.23
C VAL A 77 -21.46 6.45 0.35
N SER A 78 -20.44 5.75 0.85
CA SER A 78 -19.23 5.45 0.11
C SER A 78 -18.94 3.95 0.17
N LYS A 79 -18.46 3.37 -0.95
CA LYS A 79 -18.07 1.96 -0.96
C LYS A 79 -16.71 1.78 -0.27
N LEU A 80 -16.64 0.93 0.75
CA LEU A 80 -15.37 0.62 1.38
C LEU A 80 -14.53 -0.28 0.47
N THR A 81 -13.23 0.02 0.36
CA THR A 81 -12.28 -0.70 -0.50
C THR A 81 -11.13 -1.26 0.33
N ALA A 82 -10.64 -2.43 -0.07
CA ALA A 82 -9.41 -3.04 0.41
C ALA A 82 -8.47 -3.38 -0.75
N LEU A 83 -7.15 -3.30 -0.49
CA LEU A 83 -6.12 -3.73 -1.44
C LEU A 83 -5.69 -5.16 -1.14
N SER A 84 -5.81 -6.07 -2.14
CA SER A 84 -5.49 -7.49 -2.03
C SER A 84 -4.49 -7.94 -3.11
N ARG A 85 -3.61 -8.89 -2.76
CA ARG A 85 -2.57 -9.46 -3.65
C ARG A 85 -3.05 -10.77 -4.28
N GLY A 86 -4.14 -10.74 -5.03
CA GLY A 86 -4.67 -11.94 -5.69
C GLY A 86 -4.80 -13.13 -4.74
N ARG A 87 -4.25 -14.29 -5.09
CA ARG A 87 -4.27 -15.52 -4.28
C ARG A 87 -3.56 -15.38 -2.93
N ASN A 88 -2.64 -14.45 -2.79
CA ASN A 88 -1.95 -14.19 -1.53
C ASN A 88 -2.77 -13.31 -0.56
N LEU A 89 -3.92 -12.80 -0.97
CA LEU A 89 -4.79 -11.95 -0.16
C LEU A 89 -3.99 -10.78 0.48
N PHE A 90 -3.91 -10.74 1.80
CA PHE A 90 -3.09 -9.77 2.53
C PHE A 90 -1.76 -10.36 3.02
N GLY A 91 -1.58 -11.68 2.90
CA GLY A 91 -0.36 -12.38 3.27
C GLY A 91 0.73 -12.35 2.21
N TYR A 92 1.71 -13.22 2.37
CA TYR A 92 2.93 -13.26 1.55
C TYR A 92 3.11 -14.57 0.79
N ALA A 93 2.23 -15.54 0.98
CA ALA A 93 2.22 -16.83 0.29
C ALA A 93 0.84 -17.09 -0.32
N PRO A 94 0.76 -17.92 -1.37
CA PRO A 94 -0.51 -18.32 -1.96
C PRO A 94 -1.35 -19.15 -1.00
N TYR A 95 -2.65 -18.87 -0.94
CA TYR A 95 -3.63 -19.62 -0.13
C TYR A 95 -4.48 -20.56 -0.97
N THR A 96 -5.09 -21.55 -0.31
CA THR A 96 -6.09 -22.45 -0.92
C THR A 96 -7.35 -21.69 -1.27
N ASP A 97 -8.14 -22.23 -2.20
CA ASP A 97 -9.40 -21.63 -2.60
C ASP A 97 -10.40 -21.53 -1.43
N GLU A 98 -10.34 -22.46 -0.47
CA GLU A 98 -11.16 -22.45 0.75
C GLU A 98 -10.85 -21.21 1.62
N ILE A 99 -9.57 -20.91 1.85
CA ILE A 99 -9.16 -19.73 2.62
C ILE A 99 -9.53 -18.45 1.86
N ILE A 100 -9.33 -18.42 0.53
CA ILE A 100 -9.68 -17.26 -0.30
C ILE A 100 -11.20 -17.02 -0.24
N GLU A 101 -12.00 -18.07 -0.34
CA GLU A 101 -13.46 -17.99 -0.24
C GLU A 101 -13.92 -17.46 1.12
N GLY A 102 -13.44 -18.06 2.21
CA GLY A 102 -13.75 -17.63 3.57
C GLY A 102 -13.36 -16.18 3.82
N PHE A 103 -12.18 -15.77 3.34
CA PHE A 103 -11.70 -14.40 3.46
C PHE A 103 -12.58 -13.42 2.68
N CYS A 104 -12.89 -13.69 1.40
CA CYS A 104 -13.74 -12.81 0.59
C CYS A 104 -15.16 -12.69 1.18
N ARG A 105 -15.74 -13.79 1.64
CA ARG A 105 -17.05 -13.78 2.30
C ARG A 105 -17.03 -12.89 3.53
N ASN A 106 -16.15 -13.17 4.49
CA ASN A 106 -16.09 -12.39 5.74
C ASN A 106 -15.78 -10.91 5.49
N SER A 107 -14.94 -10.60 4.51
CA SER A 107 -14.63 -9.20 4.16
C SER A 107 -15.87 -8.45 3.66
N ILE A 108 -16.66 -9.07 2.77
CA ILE A 108 -17.86 -8.44 2.20
C ILE A 108 -18.95 -8.35 3.25
N GLU A 109 -19.18 -9.40 4.05
CA GLU A 109 -20.12 -9.40 5.16
C GLU A 109 -19.77 -8.34 6.23
N SER A 110 -18.48 -8.07 6.44
CA SER A 110 -18.01 -6.98 7.31
C SER A 110 -18.11 -5.57 6.69
N GLY A 111 -18.67 -5.46 5.47
CA GLY A 111 -19.00 -4.19 4.83
C GLY A 111 -18.09 -3.75 3.70
N LEU A 112 -17.14 -4.60 3.25
CA LEU A 112 -16.32 -4.29 2.08
C LEU A 112 -17.18 -4.29 0.81
N GLY A 113 -17.19 -3.18 0.06
CA GLY A 113 -17.93 -3.07 -1.20
C GLY A 113 -17.09 -3.35 -2.44
N ILE A 114 -15.80 -3.02 -2.39
CA ILE A 114 -14.86 -3.18 -3.51
C ILE A 114 -13.59 -3.86 -3.00
N MET A 115 -13.14 -4.91 -3.68
CA MET A 115 -11.79 -5.43 -3.47
C MET A 115 -10.92 -5.07 -4.67
N ARG A 116 -9.87 -4.25 -4.42
CA ARG A 116 -8.83 -3.97 -5.40
C ARG A 116 -7.83 -5.12 -5.39
N ILE A 117 -7.75 -5.83 -6.50
CA ILE A 117 -7.00 -7.07 -6.65
C ILE A 117 -5.85 -6.83 -7.61
N PHE A 118 -4.61 -7.07 -7.17
CA PHE A 118 -3.44 -7.01 -8.04
C PHE A 118 -2.58 -8.27 -7.89
N ASP A 119 -1.77 -8.54 -8.90
CA ASP A 119 -0.67 -9.48 -8.81
C ASP A 119 0.66 -8.77 -9.05
N CYS A 120 1.68 -9.11 -8.27
CA CYS A 120 2.99 -8.43 -8.34
C CYS A 120 3.78 -8.72 -9.64
N LEU A 121 3.41 -9.74 -10.40
CA LEU A 121 3.97 -10.08 -11.70
C LEU A 121 3.06 -9.71 -12.86
N ASN A 122 1.85 -9.17 -12.60
CA ASN A 122 0.75 -9.06 -13.55
C ASN A 122 0.34 -10.42 -14.12
N ASP A 123 0.51 -11.50 -13.34
CA ASP A 123 0.05 -12.82 -13.72
C ASP A 123 -1.46 -12.95 -13.39
N VAL A 124 -2.27 -12.96 -14.45
CA VAL A 124 -3.73 -13.01 -14.32
C VAL A 124 -4.25 -14.33 -13.74
N ASP A 125 -3.45 -15.40 -13.79
CA ASP A 125 -3.83 -16.68 -13.19
C ASP A 125 -3.91 -16.57 -11.65
N ASN A 126 -3.10 -15.74 -11.04
CA ASN A 126 -3.06 -15.52 -9.60
C ASN A 126 -4.27 -14.75 -9.04
N VAL A 127 -5.06 -14.09 -9.87
CA VAL A 127 -6.21 -13.30 -9.40
C VAL A 127 -7.56 -13.97 -9.61
N LYS A 128 -7.62 -15.07 -10.37
CA LYS A 128 -8.86 -15.77 -10.76
C LYS A 128 -9.75 -16.14 -9.58
N SER A 129 -9.18 -16.81 -8.57
CA SER A 129 -9.95 -17.25 -7.39
C SER A 129 -10.50 -16.06 -6.61
N THR A 130 -9.71 -15.00 -6.43
CA THR A 130 -10.15 -13.81 -5.69
C THR A 130 -11.28 -13.09 -6.43
N ILE A 131 -11.18 -12.91 -7.77
CA ILE A 131 -12.27 -12.36 -8.59
C ILE A 131 -13.55 -13.20 -8.41
N LYS A 132 -13.43 -14.52 -8.58
CA LYS A 132 -14.55 -15.46 -8.44
C LYS A 132 -15.29 -15.30 -7.10
N TYR A 133 -14.55 -15.28 -6.00
CA TYR A 133 -15.17 -15.27 -4.67
C TYR A 133 -15.64 -13.87 -4.24
N VAL A 134 -14.96 -12.80 -4.64
CA VAL A 134 -15.48 -11.44 -4.44
C VAL A 134 -16.84 -11.29 -5.11
N LYS A 135 -16.97 -11.70 -6.37
CA LYS A 135 -18.24 -11.62 -7.10
C LYS A 135 -19.30 -12.56 -6.56
N LYS A 136 -18.93 -13.77 -6.11
CA LYS A 136 -19.85 -14.73 -5.50
C LYS A 136 -20.59 -14.14 -4.30
N TYR A 137 -19.94 -13.31 -3.51
CA TYR A 137 -20.53 -12.68 -2.31
C TYR A 137 -21.03 -11.25 -2.54
N GLY A 138 -21.12 -10.80 -3.81
CA GLY A 138 -21.74 -9.52 -4.18
C GLY A 138 -20.80 -8.31 -4.11
N GLY A 139 -19.50 -8.53 -3.93
CA GLY A 139 -18.48 -7.48 -4.00
C GLY A 139 -18.13 -7.10 -5.44
N ILE A 140 -17.53 -5.93 -5.61
CA ILE A 140 -16.99 -5.43 -6.87
C ILE A 140 -15.51 -5.83 -6.96
N ALA A 141 -15.14 -6.50 -8.06
CA ALA A 141 -13.76 -6.88 -8.35
C ALA A 141 -13.08 -5.76 -9.16
N ASP A 142 -12.31 -4.91 -8.49
CA ASP A 142 -11.46 -3.88 -9.11
C ASP A 142 -10.07 -4.49 -9.36
N CYS A 143 -9.77 -4.84 -10.61
CA CYS A 143 -8.52 -5.51 -10.95
C CYS A 143 -7.46 -4.51 -11.41
N ALA A 144 -6.31 -4.53 -10.75
CA ALA A 144 -5.25 -3.58 -11.01
C ALA A 144 -4.16 -4.19 -11.90
N VAL A 145 -3.77 -3.44 -12.92
CA VAL A 145 -2.55 -3.69 -13.71
C VAL A 145 -1.42 -2.87 -13.08
N CYS A 146 -0.40 -3.56 -12.55
CA CYS A 146 0.75 -2.91 -11.94
C CYS A 146 1.60 -2.24 -13.02
N TYR A 147 1.63 -0.91 -12.99
CA TYR A 147 2.49 -0.13 -13.88
C TYR A 147 3.95 -0.23 -13.45
N THR A 148 4.81 -0.37 -14.43
CA THR A 148 6.26 -0.32 -14.27
C THR A 148 6.89 0.08 -15.61
N VAL A 149 8.21 0.33 -15.60
CA VAL A 149 8.98 0.70 -16.78
C VAL A 149 10.06 -0.35 -17.07
N ASP A 150 10.49 -0.42 -18.31
CA ASP A 150 11.66 -1.22 -18.65
C ASP A 150 12.91 -0.63 -17.98
N PRO A 151 13.86 -1.46 -17.55
CA PRO A 151 15.10 -0.97 -16.97
C PRO A 151 15.90 -0.13 -17.97
N LYS A 152 16.58 0.90 -17.50
CA LYS A 152 17.55 1.63 -18.30
C LYS A 152 18.78 0.75 -18.50
N TYR A 153 18.95 0.23 -19.71
CA TYR A 153 20.15 -0.52 -20.05
C TYR A 153 21.33 0.41 -20.34
N PRO A 154 22.56 0.03 -19.98
CA PRO A 154 23.76 0.75 -20.36
C PRO A 154 23.83 0.92 -21.87
N LYS A 155 24.35 2.07 -22.32
CA LYS A 155 24.62 2.28 -23.75
C LYS A 155 25.63 1.23 -24.23
N LEU A 156 25.23 0.44 -25.25
CA LEU A 156 26.13 -0.52 -25.84
C LEU A 156 27.35 0.19 -26.46
N SER A 157 28.54 -0.32 -26.16
CA SER A 157 29.76 0.14 -26.78
C SER A 157 29.74 -0.11 -28.30
N LEU A 158 30.61 0.58 -29.04
CA LEU A 158 30.76 0.32 -30.48
C LEU A 158 31.11 -1.14 -30.77
N TRP A 159 31.97 -1.74 -29.94
CA TRP A 159 32.32 -3.16 -30.03
C TRP A 159 31.16 -4.12 -29.75
N ASP A 160 30.29 -3.78 -28.79
CA ASP A 160 29.10 -4.60 -28.54
C ASP A 160 28.14 -4.56 -29.72
N LYS A 161 27.96 -3.39 -30.34
CA LYS A 161 27.12 -3.21 -31.54
C LYS A 161 27.70 -3.98 -32.73
N ILE A 162 29.03 -3.93 -32.93
CA ILE A 162 29.73 -4.68 -33.98
C ILE A 162 29.57 -6.21 -33.76
N LYS A 163 29.58 -6.67 -32.51
CA LYS A 163 29.32 -8.07 -32.14
C LYS A 163 27.83 -8.46 -32.22
N GLY A 164 26.96 -7.58 -32.69
CA GLY A 164 25.54 -7.84 -32.84
C GLY A 164 24.74 -7.85 -31.52
N LYS A 165 25.35 -7.42 -30.40
CA LYS A 165 24.59 -7.28 -29.15
C LYS A 165 23.50 -6.21 -29.30
N LYS A 166 22.31 -6.51 -28.80
CA LYS A 166 21.17 -5.60 -28.74
C LYS A 166 20.65 -5.54 -27.31
N ASN A 167 20.18 -4.39 -26.88
CA ASN A 167 19.40 -4.32 -25.66
C ASN A 167 18.07 -5.10 -25.88
N PRO A 168 17.49 -5.70 -24.84
CA PRO A 168 16.18 -6.31 -24.93
C PRO A 168 15.15 -5.35 -25.50
N ALA A 169 14.19 -5.88 -26.27
CA ALA A 169 13.06 -5.09 -26.72
C ALA A 169 12.21 -4.60 -25.53
N PRO A 170 11.58 -3.43 -25.60
CA PRO A 170 10.68 -2.97 -24.55
C PRO A 170 9.55 -3.97 -24.29
N VAL A 171 9.32 -4.32 -23.04
CA VAL A 171 8.28 -5.24 -22.58
C VAL A 171 7.06 -4.45 -22.10
N PHE A 172 7.28 -3.43 -21.26
CA PHE A 172 6.20 -2.66 -20.62
C PHE A 172 5.69 -1.54 -21.53
N THR A 173 5.19 -1.95 -22.70
CA THR A 173 4.53 -1.05 -23.68
C THR A 173 3.07 -0.79 -23.27
N ASP A 174 2.43 0.20 -23.91
CA ASP A 174 0.98 0.40 -23.71
C ASP A 174 0.18 -0.84 -24.09
N ASP A 175 0.60 -1.55 -25.13
CA ASP A 175 -0.08 -2.75 -25.60
C ASP A 175 0.03 -3.91 -24.60
N TYR A 176 1.15 -4.00 -23.83
CA TYR A 176 1.27 -4.92 -22.72
C TYR A 176 0.20 -4.64 -21.65
N PHE A 177 0.07 -3.39 -21.19
CA PHE A 177 -0.91 -3.03 -20.16
C PHE A 177 -2.34 -3.20 -20.65
N VAL A 178 -2.62 -2.84 -21.90
CA VAL A 178 -3.93 -3.04 -22.54
C VAL A 178 -4.28 -4.53 -22.66
N SER A 179 -3.32 -5.38 -23.02
CA SER A 179 -3.53 -6.84 -23.06
C SER A 179 -3.90 -7.38 -21.69
N LYS A 180 -3.15 -6.99 -20.64
CA LYS A 180 -3.44 -7.40 -19.26
C LYS A 180 -4.82 -6.94 -18.79
N ALA A 181 -5.21 -5.71 -19.11
CA ALA A 181 -6.54 -5.20 -18.80
C ALA A 181 -7.66 -5.98 -19.49
N LYS A 182 -7.48 -6.37 -20.76
CA LYS A 182 -8.42 -7.23 -21.50
C LYS A 182 -8.53 -8.62 -20.89
N GLU A 183 -7.39 -9.22 -20.50
CA GLU A 183 -7.36 -10.52 -19.84
C GLU A 183 -8.14 -10.47 -18.51
N LEU A 184 -7.93 -9.44 -17.68
CA LEU A 184 -8.64 -9.22 -16.42
C LEU A 184 -10.14 -8.98 -16.63
N ALA A 185 -10.51 -8.16 -17.63
CA ALA A 185 -11.91 -7.93 -17.98
C ALA A 185 -12.60 -9.23 -18.43
N ALA A 186 -11.91 -10.07 -19.22
CA ALA A 186 -12.42 -11.38 -19.65
C ALA A 186 -12.59 -12.36 -18.46
N LEU A 187 -11.81 -12.23 -17.39
CA LEU A 187 -11.97 -12.98 -16.14
C LEU A 187 -13.12 -12.48 -15.28
N GLY A 188 -13.79 -11.40 -15.66
CA GLY A 188 -14.95 -10.84 -14.97
C GLY A 188 -14.64 -9.70 -14.03
N ALA A 189 -13.52 -8.99 -14.18
CA ALA A 189 -13.28 -7.74 -13.49
C ALA A 189 -14.41 -6.74 -13.74
N ASP A 190 -14.83 -6.02 -12.71
CA ASP A 190 -15.86 -4.97 -12.80
C ASP A 190 -15.26 -3.58 -13.04
N MET A 191 -13.97 -3.41 -12.74
CA MET A 191 -13.16 -2.20 -12.96
C MET A 191 -11.72 -2.58 -13.30
N ILE A 192 -11.01 -1.69 -13.99
CA ILE A 192 -9.56 -1.80 -14.20
C ILE A 192 -8.86 -0.59 -13.56
N THR A 193 -7.88 -0.85 -12.70
CA THR A 193 -7.02 0.19 -12.14
C THR A 193 -5.64 0.17 -12.82
N ILE A 194 -5.19 1.32 -13.33
CA ILE A 194 -3.77 1.55 -13.61
C ILE A 194 -3.10 1.81 -12.26
N LYS A 195 -2.30 0.86 -11.76
CA LYS A 195 -1.69 0.95 -10.43
C LYS A 195 -0.22 1.34 -10.52
N ASP A 196 0.05 2.63 -10.40
CA ASP A 196 1.39 3.21 -10.39
C ASP A 196 1.83 3.55 -8.96
N MET A 197 2.09 2.53 -8.15
CA MET A 197 2.53 2.72 -6.77
C MET A 197 3.92 3.35 -6.62
N SER A 198 4.68 3.42 -7.68
CA SER A 198 6.00 4.06 -7.69
C SER A 198 5.95 5.52 -8.10
N GLY A 199 4.81 5.99 -8.64
CA GLY A 199 4.63 7.34 -9.16
C GLY A 199 5.43 7.62 -10.44
N LEU A 200 5.77 6.58 -11.22
CA LEU A 200 6.69 6.67 -12.36
C LEU A 200 6.03 7.00 -13.69
N ILE A 201 4.70 6.96 -13.77
CA ILE A 201 4.00 7.24 -15.01
C ILE A 201 3.95 8.74 -15.28
N PRO A 202 4.60 9.25 -16.35
CA PRO A 202 4.57 10.67 -16.67
C PRO A 202 3.26 11.06 -17.36
N PRO A 203 2.86 12.35 -17.37
CA PRO A 203 1.58 12.83 -17.90
C PRO A 203 1.26 12.38 -19.32
N GLN A 204 2.22 12.42 -20.24
CA GLN A 204 2.02 11.99 -21.63
C GLN A 204 1.71 10.50 -21.72
N ARG A 205 2.34 9.69 -20.88
CA ARG A 205 2.16 8.24 -20.90
C ARG A 205 0.79 7.84 -20.35
N VAL A 206 0.37 8.43 -19.22
CA VAL A 206 -0.95 8.11 -18.64
C VAL A 206 -2.07 8.58 -19.56
N SER A 207 -1.95 9.74 -20.20
CA SER A 207 -2.95 10.21 -21.20
C SER A 207 -3.12 9.20 -22.34
N ALA A 208 -2.03 8.71 -22.92
CA ALA A 208 -2.06 7.71 -23.97
C ALA A 208 -2.66 6.38 -23.48
N LEU A 209 -2.24 5.91 -22.30
CA LEU A 209 -2.68 4.63 -21.75
C LEU A 209 -4.17 4.65 -21.38
N VAL A 210 -4.66 5.73 -20.75
CA VAL A 210 -6.10 5.89 -20.43
C VAL A 210 -6.93 5.85 -21.71
N LYS A 211 -6.56 6.59 -22.76
CA LYS A 211 -7.28 6.58 -24.05
C LYS A 211 -7.33 5.18 -24.66
N LYS A 212 -6.21 4.45 -24.66
CA LYS A 212 -6.13 3.08 -25.18
C LYS A 212 -6.99 2.10 -24.36
N LEU A 213 -6.95 2.20 -23.03
CA LEU A 213 -7.75 1.35 -22.15
C LEU A 213 -9.24 1.62 -22.31
N LYS A 214 -9.66 2.88 -22.36
CA LYS A 214 -11.07 3.26 -22.60
C LYS A 214 -11.59 2.78 -23.95
N ALA A 215 -10.74 2.65 -24.96
CA ALA A 215 -11.09 2.06 -26.26
C ALA A 215 -11.10 0.52 -26.24
N ALA A 216 -10.39 -0.11 -25.29
CA ALA A 216 -10.15 -1.54 -25.25
C ALA A 216 -11.09 -2.32 -24.33
N VAL A 217 -11.60 -1.70 -23.27
CA VAL A 217 -12.51 -2.29 -22.27
C VAL A 217 -13.74 -1.41 -22.06
N SER A 218 -14.89 -2.03 -21.80
CA SER A 218 -16.17 -1.33 -21.55
C SER A 218 -16.42 -1.01 -20.07
N ILE A 219 -15.60 -1.52 -19.18
CA ILE A 219 -15.70 -1.31 -17.72
C ILE A 219 -14.93 -0.05 -17.30
N PRO A 220 -15.26 0.56 -16.15
CA PRO A 220 -14.58 1.76 -15.68
C PRO A 220 -13.07 1.59 -15.51
N VAL A 221 -12.32 2.65 -15.84
CA VAL A 221 -10.87 2.75 -15.65
C VAL A 221 -10.58 3.70 -14.50
N ASP A 222 -9.78 3.24 -13.56
CA ASP A 222 -9.29 3.97 -12.41
C ASP A 222 -7.79 4.26 -12.54
N PHE A 223 -7.33 5.38 -11.99
CA PHE A 223 -5.92 5.74 -11.98
C PHE A 223 -5.42 6.01 -10.56
N HIS A 224 -4.48 5.17 -10.13
CA HIS A 224 -3.76 5.25 -8.87
C HIS A 224 -2.30 5.61 -9.11
N THR A 225 -1.80 6.66 -8.45
CA THR A 225 -0.38 7.04 -8.50
C THR A 225 0.07 7.70 -7.21
N HIS A 226 1.39 7.77 -7.00
CA HIS A 226 2.04 8.47 -5.89
C HIS A 226 2.84 9.68 -6.39
N CYS A 227 3.15 10.62 -5.49
CA CYS A 227 3.83 11.87 -5.87
C CYS A 227 5.36 11.83 -5.66
N THR A 228 5.96 10.74 -5.17
CA THR A 228 7.38 10.68 -4.80
C THR A 228 8.33 11.17 -5.90
N PRO A 229 8.22 10.74 -7.20
CA PRO A 229 9.08 11.23 -8.27
C PRO A 229 8.69 12.60 -8.82
N GLY A 230 7.54 13.16 -8.38
CA GLY A 230 7.04 14.47 -8.81
C GLY A 230 6.16 14.47 -10.05
N TYR A 231 5.67 13.31 -10.51
CA TYR A 231 4.72 13.23 -11.62
C TYR A 231 3.25 13.22 -11.16
N GLY A 232 2.95 12.80 -9.93
CA GLY A 232 1.64 12.38 -9.46
C GLY A 232 0.50 13.34 -9.80
N LEU A 233 0.57 14.61 -9.39
CA LEU A 233 -0.48 15.59 -9.64
C LEU A 233 -0.68 15.86 -11.14
N ALA A 234 0.42 16.05 -11.88
CA ALA A 234 0.37 16.30 -13.33
C ALA A 234 -0.22 15.08 -14.08
N SER A 235 0.11 13.88 -13.64
CA SER A 235 -0.40 12.64 -14.24
C SER A 235 -1.88 12.44 -13.96
N VAL A 236 -2.37 12.80 -12.75
CA VAL A 236 -3.80 12.81 -12.46
C VAL A 236 -4.53 13.82 -13.34
N TYR A 237 -4.00 15.05 -13.51
CA TYR A 237 -4.58 16.04 -14.42
C TYR A 237 -4.65 15.55 -15.87
N ALA A 238 -3.58 14.90 -16.36
CA ALA A 238 -3.54 14.31 -17.70
C ALA A 238 -4.54 13.15 -17.85
N ALA A 239 -4.69 12.29 -16.84
CA ALA A 239 -5.66 11.20 -16.82
C ALA A 239 -7.11 11.73 -16.87
N ILE A 240 -7.41 12.80 -16.11
CA ILE A 240 -8.73 13.46 -16.11
C ILE A 240 -9.06 14.03 -17.50
N ALA A 241 -8.10 14.74 -18.10
CA ALA A 241 -8.25 15.28 -19.45
C ALA A 241 -8.42 14.16 -20.50
N ALA A 242 -7.75 13.02 -20.33
CA ALA A 242 -7.88 11.84 -21.19
C ALA A 242 -9.19 11.06 -20.99
N GLY A 243 -9.97 11.35 -19.96
CA GLY A 243 -11.30 10.76 -19.76
C GLY A 243 -11.34 9.54 -18.84
N VAL A 244 -10.42 9.43 -17.90
CA VAL A 244 -10.49 8.44 -16.82
C VAL A 244 -11.82 8.52 -16.05
N ASP A 245 -12.31 7.42 -15.51
CA ASP A 245 -13.60 7.37 -14.81
C ASP A 245 -13.47 7.60 -13.30
N VAL A 246 -12.35 7.15 -12.73
CA VAL A 246 -12.06 7.25 -11.30
C VAL A 246 -10.61 7.68 -11.13
N VAL A 247 -10.34 8.49 -10.11
CA VAL A 247 -8.97 8.80 -9.66
C VAL A 247 -8.85 8.62 -8.16
N ASP A 248 -7.67 8.17 -7.76
CA ASP A 248 -7.29 8.01 -6.37
C ASP A 248 -6.66 9.29 -5.83
N THR A 249 -7.11 9.73 -4.64
CA THR A 249 -6.62 10.94 -3.98
C THR A 249 -6.48 10.74 -2.48
N ASN A 250 -5.73 11.62 -1.82
CA ASN A 250 -5.76 11.76 -0.36
C ASN A 250 -6.34 13.13 0.02
N CYS A 251 -6.95 13.23 1.19
CA CYS A 251 -7.25 14.53 1.79
C CYS A 251 -5.96 15.32 2.06
N TRP A 252 -6.06 16.65 2.12
CA TRP A 252 -4.95 17.61 2.13
C TRP A 252 -3.72 17.21 2.94
N TRP A 253 -3.92 16.89 4.21
CA TRP A 253 -2.83 16.62 5.15
C TRP A 253 -2.10 15.29 4.92
N PHE A 254 -2.66 14.40 4.12
CA PHE A 254 -2.10 13.09 3.78
C PHE A 254 -1.74 13.00 2.29
N GLY A 255 -1.98 14.07 1.52
CA GLY A 255 -1.67 14.15 0.09
C GLY A 255 -0.22 14.49 -0.20
N GLY A 256 0.19 14.22 -1.44
CA GLY A 256 1.52 14.54 -1.97
C GLY A 256 2.66 13.66 -1.43
N GLY A 257 3.86 13.93 -1.90
CA GLY A 257 5.06 13.20 -1.48
C GLY A 257 4.95 11.69 -1.69
N THR A 258 5.00 10.90 -0.61
CA THR A 258 4.87 9.44 -0.66
C THR A 258 3.42 8.97 -0.86
N GLY A 259 2.43 9.83 -0.72
CA GLY A 259 1.02 9.54 -0.93
C GLY A 259 0.54 9.90 -2.34
N ALA A 260 -0.76 9.70 -2.56
CA ALA A 260 -1.47 10.16 -3.76
C ALA A 260 -1.65 11.69 -3.75
N PRO A 261 -1.98 12.33 -4.89
CA PRO A 261 -2.26 13.76 -4.96
C PRO A 261 -3.37 14.21 -3.99
N ALA A 262 -3.27 15.45 -3.52
CA ALA A 262 -4.29 16.05 -2.67
C ALA A 262 -5.60 16.29 -3.46
N LEU A 263 -6.72 15.84 -2.88
CA LEU A 263 -8.06 15.98 -3.46
C LEU A 263 -8.39 17.45 -3.81
N GLU A 264 -8.02 18.36 -2.94
CA GLU A 264 -8.33 19.78 -3.07
C GLU A 264 -7.68 20.40 -4.32
N LEU A 265 -6.47 19.94 -4.69
CA LEU A 265 -5.83 20.37 -5.93
C LEU A 265 -6.52 19.77 -7.17
N VAL A 266 -6.99 18.54 -7.08
CA VAL A 266 -7.79 17.89 -8.13
C VAL A 266 -9.14 18.60 -8.27
N TYR A 267 -9.77 18.98 -7.15
CA TYR A 267 -11.03 19.74 -7.13
C TYR A 267 -10.88 21.08 -7.87
N LEU A 268 -9.87 21.89 -7.56
CA LEU A 268 -9.62 23.17 -8.23
C LEU A 268 -9.43 23.01 -9.74
N PHE A 269 -8.68 22.00 -10.17
CA PHE A 269 -8.48 21.70 -11.59
C PHE A 269 -9.79 21.29 -12.27
N CYS A 270 -10.59 20.42 -11.63
CA CYS A 270 -11.87 19.97 -12.16
C CYS A 270 -12.91 21.09 -12.24
N GLN A 271 -12.93 22.01 -11.26
CA GLN A 271 -13.81 23.19 -11.33
C GLN A 271 -13.55 24.03 -12.58
N LYS A 272 -12.27 24.26 -12.94
CA LYS A 272 -11.90 25.01 -14.15
C LYS A 272 -12.31 24.28 -15.45
N LEU A 273 -12.43 22.97 -15.41
CA LEU A 273 -12.90 22.16 -16.53
C LEU A 273 -14.44 21.95 -16.54
N GLY A 274 -15.15 22.43 -15.54
CA GLY A 274 -16.59 22.18 -15.39
C GLY A 274 -16.91 20.70 -15.12
N ILE A 275 -16.01 19.98 -14.46
CA ILE A 275 -16.16 18.57 -14.07
C ILE A 275 -16.61 18.52 -12.61
N ASP A 276 -17.73 17.83 -12.36
CA ASP A 276 -18.22 17.56 -11.01
C ASP A 276 -17.50 16.32 -10.43
N LEU A 277 -17.10 16.37 -9.16
CA LEU A 277 -16.51 15.24 -8.45
C LEU A 277 -17.56 14.36 -7.74
N GLY A 278 -18.77 14.83 -7.57
CA GLY A 278 -19.80 14.17 -6.77
C GLY A 278 -19.45 14.08 -5.27
N VAL A 279 -18.42 14.81 -4.81
CA VAL A 279 -17.91 14.82 -3.43
C VAL A 279 -18.39 16.07 -2.71
N ASN A 280 -18.86 15.92 -1.48
CA ASN A 280 -19.18 17.03 -0.62
C ASN A 280 -17.91 17.64 0.01
N MET A 281 -17.41 18.71 -0.58
CA MET A 281 -16.18 19.37 -0.14
C MET A 281 -16.31 20.05 1.24
N GLU A 282 -17.51 20.38 1.71
CA GLU A 282 -17.72 20.88 3.08
C GLU A 282 -17.43 19.79 4.12
N ALA A 283 -17.83 18.57 3.84
CA ALA A 283 -17.48 17.41 4.67
C ALA A 283 -15.96 17.12 4.62
N VAL A 284 -15.35 17.24 3.45
CA VAL A 284 -13.89 17.09 3.29
C VAL A 284 -13.12 18.14 4.11
N ALA A 285 -13.60 19.38 4.15
CA ALA A 285 -13.00 20.43 4.98
C ALA A 285 -12.99 20.03 6.47
N LYS A 286 -14.11 19.49 6.99
CA LYS A 286 -14.21 18.99 8.37
C LYS A 286 -13.32 17.75 8.63
N ILE A 287 -13.20 16.86 7.64
CA ILE A 287 -12.23 15.75 7.71
C ILE A 287 -10.82 16.31 7.87
N ASN A 288 -10.46 17.33 7.09
CA ASN A 288 -9.14 17.94 7.15
C ASN A 288 -8.86 18.65 8.49
N GLU A 289 -9.85 19.24 9.15
CA GLU A 289 -9.67 19.77 10.51
C GLU A 289 -9.20 18.68 11.48
N SER A 290 -9.82 17.49 11.44
CA SER A 290 -9.38 16.35 12.25
C SER A 290 -8.02 15.80 11.81
N LEU A 291 -7.77 15.69 10.51
CA LEU A 291 -6.52 15.14 9.96
C LEU A 291 -5.29 16.01 10.25
N LYS A 292 -5.46 17.32 10.42
CA LYS A 292 -4.38 18.23 10.81
C LYS A 292 -3.75 17.81 12.13
N ASP A 293 -4.58 17.61 13.15
CA ASP A 293 -4.13 17.23 14.48
C ASP A 293 -3.59 15.80 14.49
N ILE A 294 -4.29 14.88 13.81
CA ILE A 294 -3.86 13.49 13.66
C ILE A 294 -2.50 13.39 12.99
N ARG A 295 -2.22 14.21 11.95
CA ARG A 295 -0.91 14.27 11.31
C ARG A 295 0.20 14.65 12.30
N SER A 296 -0.02 15.67 13.14
CA SER A 296 0.96 16.10 14.15
C SER A 296 1.19 14.99 15.19
N GLU A 297 0.12 14.35 15.68
CA GLU A 297 0.19 13.21 16.60
C GLU A 297 1.00 12.05 15.98
N LEU A 298 0.74 11.71 14.71
CA LEU A 298 1.44 10.64 14.00
C LEU A 298 2.91 10.99 13.73
N ASN A 299 3.22 12.22 13.36
CA ASN A 299 4.61 12.66 13.21
C ASN A 299 5.39 12.46 14.51
N THR A 300 4.82 12.87 15.63
CA THR A 300 5.44 12.73 16.95
C THR A 300 5.60 11.26 17.35
N SER A 301 4.54 10.45 17.20
CA SER A 301 4.55 9.06 17.65
C SER A 301 5.40 8.13 16.76
N VAL A 302 5.48 8.41 15.44
CA VAL A 302 6.19 7.55 14.47
C VAL A 302 7.64 8.00 14.30
N PHE A 303 7.89 9.31 14.28
CA PHE A 303 9.19 9.87 13.91
C PHE A 303 9.89 10.62 15.05
N GLY A 304 9.24 10.78 16.19
CA GLY A 304 9.79 11.49 17.36
C GLY A 304 9.86 13.01 17.23
N ALA A 305 9.39 13.58 16.10
CA ALA A 305 9.38 15.02 15.83
C ALA A 305 8.32 15.36 14.79
N ASP A 306 7.81 16.58 14.85
CA ASP A 306 6.94 17.08 13.80
C ASP A 306 7.72 17.27 12.47
N LYS A 307 7.10 16.89 11.37
CA LYS A 307 7.68 17.00 10.02
C LYS A 307 7.01 18.13 9.25
N PRO A 308 7.70 18.74 8.28
CA PRO A 308 7.11 19.75 7.43
C PRO A 308 5.75 19.30 6.87
N ALA A 309 4.77 20.18 6.97
CA ALA A 309 3.42 19.97 6.49
C ALA A 309 3.11 20.99 5.37
N PRO A 310 2.19 20.67 4.45
CA PRO A 310 1.71 21.66 3.50
C PRO A 310 1.06 22.84 4.21
N LYS A 311 1.10 24.02 3.59
CA LYS A 311 0.40 25.21 4.09
C LYS A 311 -1.09 24.90 4.21
N PRO A 312 -1.78 25.33 5.28
CA PRO A 312 -3.22 25.17 5.38
C PRO A 312 -3.93 25.82 4.19
N PHE A 313 -4.91 25.10 3.63
CA PHE A 313 -5.71 25.62 2.53
C PHE A 313 -7.07 24.90 2.49
N ASN A 314 -8.14 25.67 2.38
CA ASN A 314 -9.49 25.18 2.18
C ASN A 314 -10.11 25.87 0.94
N PRO A 315 -10.30 25.15 -0.18
CA PRO A 315 -10.75 25.74 -1.44
C PRO A 315 -12.17 26.34 -1.39
N LEU A 316 -12.92 26.13 -0.30
CA LEU A 316 -14.27 26.69 -0.14
C LEU A 316 -14.29 28.07 0.51
N VAL A 317 -13.28 28.40 1.30
CA VAL A 317 -13.25 29.65 2.09
C VAL A 317 -12.02 30.52 1.81
N ASP A 318 -10.90 29.90 1.42
CA ASP A 318 -9.68 30.62 1.11
C ASP A 318 -9.69 31.08 -0.35
N ALA A 319 -9.28 32.31 -0.59
CA ALA A 319 -9.03 32.76 -1.95
C ALA A 319 -7.87 31.97 -2.54
N VAL A 320 -8.01 31.48 -3.76
CA VAL A 320 -6.90 30.84 -4.48
C VAL A 320 -5.80 31.90 -4.70
N PRO A 321 -4.56 31.67 -4.22
CA PRO A 321 -3.47 32.64 -4.41
C PRO A 321 -3.23 32.92 -5.88
N ALA A 322 -2.93 34.17 -6.24
CA ALA A 322 -2.79 34.59 -7.64
C ALA A 322 -1.76 33.76 -8.43
N GLU A 323 -0.68 33.36 -7.78
CA GLU A 323 0.37 32.50 -8.36
C GLU A 323 -0.19 31.10 -8.66
N VAL A 324 -0.95 30.52 -7.73
CA VAL A 324 -1.61 29.19 -7.91
C VAL A 324 -2.68 29.28 -8.99
N GLU A 325 -3.47 30.36 -9.00
CA GLU A 325 -4.49 30.61 -10.01
C GLU A 325 -3.89 30.67 -11.43
N ALA A 326 -2.74 31.38 -11.58
CA ALA A 326 -2.03 31.44 -12.84
C ALA A 326 -1.54 30.06 -13.30
N GLU A 327 -0.95 29.26 -12.38
CA GLU A 327 -0.45 27.92 -12.70
C GLU A 327 -1.61 26.93 -12.97
N LEU A 328 -2.74 27.03 -12.27
CA LEU A 328 -3.93 26.24 -12.57
C LEU A 328 -4.47 26.52 -13.99
N ASN A 329 -4.55 27.81 -14.37
CA ASN A 329 -4.97 28.18 -15.73
C ASN A 329 -4.00 27.67 -16.78
N ARG A 330 -2.69 27.72 -16.48
CA ARG A 330 -1.63 27.15 -17.33
C ARG A 330 -1.75 25.63 -17.44
N ALA A 331 -2.02 24.93 -16.33
CA ALA A 331 -2.21 23.49 -16.30
C ALA A 331 -3.44 23.05 -17.12
N VAL A 332 -4.57 23.75 -16.97
CA VAL A 332 -5.78 23.48 -17.76
C VAL A 332 -5.55 23.62 -19.26
N LYS A 333 -4.93 24.73 -19.68
CA LYS A 333 -4.60 24.95 -21.09
C LYS A 333 -3.64 23.89 -21.62
N ALA A 334 -2.62 23.56 -20.85
CA ALA A 334 -1.62 22.54 -21.20
C ALA A 334 -2.24 21.15 -21.33
N ALA A 335 -3.13 20.75 -20.40
CA ALA A 335 -3.84 19.48 -20.45
C ALA A 335 -4.76 19.37 -21.68
N GLN A 336 -5.45 20.46 -22.03
CA GLN A 336 -6.33 20.51 -23.21
C GLN A 336 -5.57 20.46 -24.55
N SER A 337 -4.35 21.03 -24.59
CA SER A 337 -3.49 21.03 -25.78
C SER A 337 -2.47 19.88 -25.80
N GLU A 338 -2.47 19.01 -24.81
CA GLU A 338 -1.51 17.92 -24.63
C GLU A 338 -0.03 18.40 -24.54
N ASP A 339 0.16 19.63 -24.03
CA ASP A 339 1.50 20.12 -23.67
C ASP A 339 1.90 19.60 -22.28
N PHE A 340 2.34 18.34 -22.24
CA PHE A 340 2.62 17.64 -20.99
C PHE A 340 3.85 18.19 -20.24
N ALA A 341 4.77 18.84 -20.93
CA ALA A 341 5.92 19.49 -20.29
C ALA A 341 5.47 20.71 -19.48
N THR A 342 4.62 21.55 -20.06
CA THR A 342 4.01 22.70 -19.39
C THR A 342 3.08 22.24 -18.26
N LEU A 343 2.30 21.17 -18.47
CA LEU A 343 1.41 20.59 -17.45
C LEU A 343 2.21 20.13 -16.22
N LEU A 344 3.32 19.42 -16.44
CA LEU A 344 4.18 18.95 -15.35
C LEU A 344 4.78 20.12 -14.56
N ALA A 345 5.32 21.12 -15.26
CA ALA A 345 5.91 22.29 -14.61
C ALA A 345 4.88 23.08 -13.79
N ALA A 346 3.66 23.24 -14.31
CA ALA A 346 2.58 23.94 -13.61
C ALA A 346 2.11 23.17 -12.35
N ALA A 347 1.92 21.87 -12.45
CA ALA A 347 1.54 21.04 -11.31
C ALA A 347 2.60 21.06 -10.20
N GLN A 348 3.87 20.93 -10.55
CA GLN A 348 4.98 21.03 -9.58
C GLN A 348 5.08 22.42 -8.93
N ALA A 349 4.81 23.48 -9.66
CA ALA A 349 4.76 24.84 -9.11
C ALA A 349 3.63 25.00 -8.09
N ILE A 350 2.46 24.42 -8.37
CA ILE A 350 1.32 24.41 -7.43
C ILE A 350 1.68 23.66 -6.15
N GLU A 351 2.21 22.42 -6.26
CA GLU A 351 2.63 21.64 -5.10
C GLU A 351 3.71 22.35 -4.28
N ALA A 352 4.69 22.96 -4.94
CA ALA A 352 5.76 23.73 -4.30
C ALA A 352 5.23 24.96 -3.55
N TYR A 353 4.27 25.70 -4.11
CA TYR A 353 3.66 26.84 -3.46
C TYR A 353 3.04 26.46 -2.11
N PHE A 354 2.32 25.34 -2.07
CA PHE A 354 1.70 24.86 -0.84
C PHE A 354 2.66 24.13 0.09
N GLY A 355 3.91 23.89 -0.31
CA GLY A 355 4.91 23.23 0.52
C GLY A 355 4.76 21.72 0.59
N PHE A 356 4.13 21.10 -0.41
CA PHE A 356 4.21 19.64 -0.57
C PHE A 356 5.66 19.19 -0.81
N PRO A 357 6.01 17.94 -0.46
CA PRO A 357 7.37 17.44 -0.63
C PRO A 357 7.86 17.58 -2.08
N ALA A 358 9.07 18.09 -2.23
CA ALA A 358 9.71 18.21 -3.54
C ALA A 358 9.95 16.84 -4.19
N PRO A 359 10.00 16.76 -5.54
CA PRO A 359 10.30 15.54 -6.26
C PRO A 359 11.61 14.89 -5.80
N ASN A 360 11.57 13.58 -5.52
CA ASN A 360 12.76 12.81 -5.22
C ASN A 360 13.46 12.41 -6.52
N LYS A 361 14.49 13.17 -6.90
CA LYS A 361 15.24 12.97 -8.15
C LYS A 361 15.94 11.62 -8.20
N LEU A 362 16.44 11.08 -7.08
CA LEU A 362 17.10 9.77 -7.06
C LEU A 362 16.12 8.65 -7.42
N VAL A 363 14.92 8.69 -6.85
CA VAL A 363 13.85 7.75 -7.17
C VAL A 363 13.38 7.89 -8.62
N GLN A 364 13.27 9.13 -9.10
CA GLN A 364 12.88 9.45 -10.47
C GLN A 364 13.91 8.94 -11.49
N GLU A 365 15.21 9.23 -11.26
CA GLU A 365 16.29 8.84 -12.16
C GLU A 365 16.54 7.34 -12.19
N ALA A 366 16.45 6.69 -11.03
CA ALA A 366 16.61 5.24 -10.88
C ALA A 366 15.38 4.43 -11.30
N GLU A 367 14.24 5.10 -11.48
CA GLU A 367 12.95 4.46 -11.85
C GLU A 367 12.56 3.31 -10.92
N ILE A 368 12.75 3.51 -9.61
CA ILE A 368 12.43 2.54 -8.57
C ILE A 368 11.40 3.12 -7.58
N PRO A 369 10.63 2.27 -6.86
CA PRO A 369 9.76 2.74 -5.78
C PRO A 369 10.54 3.39 -4.65
N GLY A 370 10.01 4.47 -4.07
CA GLY A 370 10.61 5.12 -2.90
C GLY A 370 10.81 4.16 -1.72
N GLY A 371 9.85 3.25 -1.48
CA GLY A 371 9.96 2.22 -0.46
C GLY A 371 11.09 1.20 -0.72
N MET A 372 11.37 0.87 -1.98
CA MET A 372 12.53 0.04 -2.35
C MET A 372 13.84 0.74 -1.97
N TYR A 373 13.99 2.00 -2.35
CA TYR A 373 15.15 2.82 -2.00
C TYR A 373 15.38 2.89 -0.49
N SER A 374 14.33 3.22 0.27
CA SER A 374 14.42 3.32 1.74
C SER A 374 14.81 1.99 2.39
N ASN A 375 14.30 0.87 1.90
CA ASN A 375 14.65 -0.46 2.40
C ASN A 375 16.12 -0.81 2.11
N MET A 376 16.63 -0.49 0.91
CA MET A 376 18.05 -0.71 0.56
C MET A 376 18.96 0.11 1.46
N VAL A 377 18.63 1.40 1.69
CA VAL A 377 19.39 2.27 2.60
C VAL A 377 19.39 1.69 4.02
N ALA A 378 18.23 1.30 4.56
CA ALA A 378 18.14 0.72 5.89
C ALA A 378 18.93 -0.59 6.04
N GLN A 379 18.89 -1.47 5.03
CA GLN A 379 19.68 -2.69 5.00
C GLN A 379 21.20 -2.40 5.03
N LEU A 380 21.64 -1.44 4.23
CA LEU A 380 23.06 -1.08 4.16
C LEU A 380 23.54 -0.39 5.44
N GLN A 381 22.73 0.45 6.06
CA GLN A 381 23.01 1.05 7.37
C GLN A 381 23.17 -0.02 8.46
N ALA A 382 22.26 -0.99 8.49
CA ALA A 382 22.36 -2.11 9.44
C ALA A 382 23.65 -2.94 9.25
N LEU A 383 24.15 -3.02 8.02
CA LEU A 383 25.39 -3.72 7.65
C LEU A 383 26.63 -2.82 7.72
N LYS A 384 26.49 -1.50 8.01
CA LYS A 384 27.55 -0.49 7.98
C LYS A 384 28.31 -0.49 6.63
N ALA A 385 27.56 -0.54 5.55
CA ALA A 385 28.06 -0.68 4.18
C ALA A 385 27.37 0.31 3.21
N GLU A 386 27.07 1.52 3.67
CA GLU A 386 26.35 2.55 2.90
C GLU A 386 27.11 2.98 1.63
N ASP A 387 28.42 2.79 1.60
CA ASP A 387 29.31 3.09 0.47
C ASP A 387 28.97 2.29 -0.79
N ILE A 388 28.31 1.13 -0.65
CA ILE A 388 27.94 0.28 -1.80
C ILE A 388 26.54 0.59 -2.37
N LEU A 389 25.80 1.53 -1.80
CA LEU A 389 24.47 1.88 -2.30
C LEU A 389 24.48 2.26 -3.80
N PRO A 390 25.40 3.11 -4.31
CA PRO A 390 25.44 3.42 -5.74
C PRO A 390 25.61 2.17 -6.61
N ARG A 391 26.50 1.26 -6.22
CA ARG A 391 26.73 0.01 -6.96
C ARG A 391 25.52 -0.91 -6.91
N SER A 392 24.85 -0.99 -5.76
CA SER A 392 23.60 -1.76 -5.63
C SER A 392 22.52 -1.23 -6.58
N MET A 393 22.39 0.10 -6.69
CA MET A 393 21.43 0.75 -7.61
C MET A 393 21.75 0.42 -9.08
N GLU A 394 23.02 0.45 -9.49
CA GLU A 394 23.46 0.08 -10.84
C GLU A 394 23.16 -1.39 -11.19
N LEU A 395 23.13 -2.28 -10.21
CA LEU A 395 22.86 -3.71 -10.42
C LEU A 395 21.37 -4.05 -10.53
N ILE A 396 20.45 -3.16 -10.10
CA ILE A 396 19.01 -3.40 -10.17
C ILE A 396 18.54 -3.82 -11.57
N PRO A 397 18.89 -3.14 -12.67
CA PRO A 397 18.49 -3.53 -14.02
C PRO A 397 18.90 -4.97 -14.36
N THR A 398 20.10 -5.36 -14.00
CA THR A 398 20.64 -6.71 -14.26
C THR A 398 19.92 -7.77 -13.44
N VAL A 399 19.76 -7.54 -12.14
CA VAL A 399 19.05 -8.47 -11.24
C VAL A 399 17.59 -8.63 -11.66
N ARG A 400 16.94 -7.52 -12.03
CA ARG A 400 15.56 -7.50 -12.49
C ARG A 400 15.39 -8.28 -13.80
N LEU A 401 16.29 -8.07 -14.78
CA LEU A 401 16.28 -8.81 -16.05
C LEU A 401 16.48 -10.31 -15.83
N SER A 402 17.46 -10.68 -15.01
CA SER A 402 17.75 -12.09 -14.67
C SER A 402 16.56 -12.79 -14.00
N ALA A 403 15.74 -12.05 -13.25
CA ALA A 403 14.52 -12.55 -12.59
C ALA A 403 13.26 -12.50 -13.47
N GLY A 404 13.38 -12.26 -14.78
CA GLY A 404 12.24 -12.24 -15.71
C GLY A 404 11.46 -10.91 -15.74
N LEU A 405 12.11 -9.79 -15.43
CA LEU A 405 11.55 -8.43 -15.42
C LEU A 405 10.30 -8.27 -14.55
N PRO A 406 10.30 -8.69 -13.27
CA PRO A 406 9.16 -8.47 -12.41
C PRO A 406 8.84 -6.96 -12.31
N PRO A 407 7.57 -6.54 -12.27
CA PRO A 407 7.21 -5.18 -11.89
C PRO A 407 7.80 -4.84 -10.52
N LEU A 408 8.26 -3.59 -10.35
CA LEU A 408 8.80 -3.13 -9.07
C LEU A 408 7.66 -2.64 -8.15
N VAL A 409 6.90 -3.59 -7.66
CA VAL A 409 5.82 -3.41 -6.67
C VAL A 409 6.07 -4.33 -5.47
N THR A 410 5.34 -4.18 -4.38
CA THR A 410 5.49 -5.08 -3.22
C THR A 410 4.93 -6.48 -3.55
N PRO A 411 5.65 -7.59 -3.30
CA PRO A 411 6.98 -7.67 -2.65
C PRO A 411 8.18 -7.65 -3.63
N THR A 412 7.98 -7.75 -4.93
CA THR A 412 9.05 -7.92 -5.94
C THR A 412 10.11 -6.82 -5.92
N SER A 413 9.72 -5.57 -5.64
CA SER A 413 10.68 -4.47 -5.49
C SER A 413 11.66 -4.71 -4.34
N GLN A 414 11.18 -5.22 -3.20
CA GLN A 414 12.03 -5.55 -2.05
C GLN A 414 12.93 -6.74 -2.34
N ILE A 415 12.41 -7.76 -3.02
CA ILE A 415 13.15 -8.96 -3.42
C ILE A 415 14.32 -8.59 -4.34
N VAL A 416 14.05 -7.81 -5.39
CA VAL A 416 15.05 -7.35 -6.35
C VAL A 416 16.07 -6.43 -5.68
N GLY A 417 15.63 -5.48 -4.84
CA GLY A 417 16.50 -4.56 -4.12
C GLY A 417 17.47 -5.29 -3.17
N ALA A 418 16.94 -6.19 -2.35
CA ALA A 418 17.76 -6.98 -1.43
C ALA A 418 18.77 -7.87 -2.17
N GLN A 419 18.38 -8.46 -3.29
CA GLN A 419 19.31 -9.26 -4.11
C GLN A 419 20.37 -8.39 -4.79
N ALA A 420 20.03 -7.17 -5.25
CA ALA A 420 21.01 -6.24 -5.81
C ALA A 420 22.06 -5.82 -4.77
N VAL A 421 21.63 -5.58 -3.52
CA VAL A 421 22.55 -5.34 -2.38
C VAL A 421 23.46 -6.54 -2.15
N ASN A 422 22.91 -7.77 -2.11
CA ASN A 422 23.72 -8.98 -1.96
C ASN A 422 24.76 -9.13 -3.08
N CYS A 423 24.38 -8.88 -4.33
CA CYS A 423 25.30 -8.94 -5.47
C CYS A 423 26.41 -7.89 -5.36
N ALA A 424 26.11 -6.67 -4.93
CA ALA A 424 27.11 -5.62 -4.71
C ALA A 424 28.09 -5.98 -3.56
N LEU A 425 27.58 -6.59 -2.48
CA LEU A 425 28.41 -7.11 -1.39
C LEU A 425 29.31 -8.28 -1.84
N ASP A 426 28.78 -9.18 -2.66
CA ASP A 426 29.56 -10.27 -3.24
C ASP A 426 30.70 -9.74 -4.10
N GLU A 427 30.41 -8.76 -4.99
CA GLU A 427 31.41 -8.12 -5.84
C GLU A 427 32.51 -7.44 -5.01
N LYS A 428 32.14 -6.66 -3.98
CA LYS A 428 33.09 -6.03 -3.05
C LYS A 428 33.99 -7.04 -2.34
N ALA A 429 33.46 -8.23 -2.06
CA ALA A 429 34.20 -9.34 -1.42
C ALA A 429 34.94 -10.23 -2.41
N GLY A 430 35.02 -9.91 -3.71
CA GLY A 430 35.66 -10.71 -4.75
C GLY A 430 34.92 -12.02 -5.05
N ARG A 431 33.65 -12.15 -4.69
CA ARG A 431 32.82 -13.33 -4.96
C ARG A 431 32.05 -13.16 -6.27
N PRO A 432 31.67 -14.24 -6.95
CA PRO A 432 30.85 -14.13 -8.15
C PRO A 432 29.46 -13.59 -7.84
N MET A 433 28.85 -12.90 -8.80
CA MET A 433 27.46 -12.42 -8.72
C MET A 433 26.51 -13.58 -8.39
N TYR A 434 25.53 -13.34 -7.52
CA TYR A 434 24.60 -14.35 -6.98
C TYR A 434 25.24 -15.45 -6.13
N HIS A 435 26.44 -15.24 -5.56
CA HIS A 435 26.99 -16.12 -4.53
C HIS A 435 26.07 -16.14 -3.31
N THR A 436 25.69 -14.95 -2.81
CA THR A 436 24.71 -14.78 -1.73
C THR A 436 23.32 -14.63 -2.30
N LYS A 437 22.45 -15.56 -1.97
CA LYS A 437 21.08 -15.61 -2.50
C LYS A 437 20.07 -15.34 -1.40
N ASN A 438 19.11 -14.45 -1.69
CA ASN A 438 17.93 -14.25 -0.86
C ASN A 438 16.92 -15.35 -1.16
N ASN A 439 16.35 -16.01 -0.15
CA ASN A 439 15.38 -17.08 -0.33
C ASN A 439 14.16 -16.64 -1.16
N GLN A 440 13.67 -15.42 -0.96
CA GLN A 440 12.56 -14.89 -1.74
C GLN A 440 12.95 -14.70 -3.22
N PHE A 441 14.19 -14.32 -3.51
CA PHE A 441 14.71 -14.24 -4.88
C PHE A 441 14.82 -15.64 -5.52
N VAL A 442 15.28 -16.64 -4.77
CA VAL A 442 15.29 -18.04 -5.22
C VAL A 442 13.89 -18.49 -5.60
N ASN A 443 12.88 -18.22 -4.74
CA ASN A 443 11.49 -18.58 -4.99
C ASN A 443 10.89 -17.83 -6.19
N LEU A 444 11.25 -16.55 -6.38
CA LEU A 444 10.83 -15.76 -7.54
C LEU A 444 11.38 -16.36 -8.84
N VAL A 445 12.68 -16.64 -8.90
CA VAL A 445 13.35 -17.24 -10.06
C VAL A 445 12.83 -18.66 -10.34
N LYS A 446 12.48 -19.42 -9.31
CA LYS A 446 11.88 -20.75 -9.43
C LYS A 446 10.50 -20.72 -10.08
N GLY A 447 9.70 -19.65 -9.85
CA GLY A 447 8.34 -19.49 -10.35
C GLY A 447 7.24 -19.58 -9.28
N GLU A 448 7.60 -19.62 -7.98
CA GLU A 448 6.63 -19.76 -6.90
C GLU A 448 5.71 -18.52 -6.71
N TYR A 449 6.07 -17.37 -7.30
CA TYR A 449 5.24 -16.16 -7.32
C TYR A 449 4.29 -16.10 -8.53
N GLY A 450 4.43 -17.02 -9.51
CA GLY A 450 3.69 -17.02 -10.76
C GLY A 450 4.58 -16.73 -11.97
N LYS A 451 3.95 -16.50 -13.14
CA LYS A 451 4.63 -16.26 -14.40
C LYS A 451 5.21 -14.85 -14.47
N THR A 452 6.49 -14.75 -14.68
CA THR A 452 7.18 -13.48 -14.89
C THR A 452 6.87 -12.88 -16.27
N PRO A 453 6.91 -11.54 -16.45
CA PRO A 453 6.67 -10.88 -17.73
C PRO A 453 7.56 -11.37 -18.87
N VAL A 454 8.79 -11.75 -18.55
CA VAL A 454 9.75 -12.40 -19.47
C VAL A 454 10.16 -13.72 -18.86
N ALA A 455 10.22 -14.77 -19.65
CA ALA A 455 10.67 -16.08 -19.17
C ALA A 455 12.10 -15.97 -18.60
N VAL A 456 12.30 -16.52 -17.41
CA VAL A 456 13.64 -16.62 -16.81
C VAL A 456 14.47 -17.63 -17.61
N ASP A 457 15.72 -17.30 -17.92
CA ASP A 457 16.64 -18.18 -18.60
C ASP A 457 16.78 -19.51 -17.85
N PRO A 458 16.60 -20.70 -18.50
CA PRO A 458 16.61 -21.99 -17.82
C PRO A 458 17.95 -22.31 -17.13
N GLU A 459 19.09 -21.89 -17.71
CA GLU A 459 20.39 -22.12 -17.09
C GLU A 459 20.62 -21.21 -15.89
N PHE A 460 20.14 -19.95 -15.98
CA PHE A 460 20.15 -19.07 -14.83
C PHE A 460 19.24 -19.61 -13.72
N ARG A 461 18.04 -20.08 -14.07
CA ARG A 461 17.13 -20.71 -13.10
C ARG A 461 17.81 -21.90 -12.42
N PHE A 462 18.47 -22.76 -13.19
CA PHE A 462 19.21 -23.90 -12.63
C PHE A 462 20.33 -23.45 -11.68
N GLN A 463 21.10 -22.43 -12.06
CA GLN A 463 22.14 -21.85 -11.20
C GLN A 463 21.60 -21.33 -9.87
N ILE A 464 20.42 -20.73 -9.88
CA ILE A 464 19.84 -20.10 -8.68
C ILE A 464 19.11 -21.10 -7.79
N CYS A 465 18.26 -21.96 -8.36
CA CYS A 465 17.34 -22.82 -7.59
C CYS A 465 17.43 -24.32 -7.92
N GLY A 466 18.36 -24.73 -8.79
CA GLY A 466 18.60 -26.17 -9.09
C GLY A 466 17.58 -26.81 -10.04
N VAL A 467 16.64 -26.04 -10.62
CA VAL A 467 15.65 -26.52 -11.61
C VAL A 467 15.69 -25.66 -12.87
N ARG A 468 15.46 -26.27 -14.04
CA ARG A 468 15.41 -25.54 -15.33
C ARG A 468 14.00 -25.08 -15.69
N GLU A 469 13.00 -25.85 -15.30
CA GLU A 469 11.60 -25.57 -15.58
C GLU A 469 10.98 -24.70 -14.50
N GLU A 470 10.04 -23.87 -14.89
CA GLU A 470 9.26 -23.06 -13.98
C GLU A 470 8.42 -23.98 -13.07
N THR A 471 8.53 -23.76 -11.78
CA THR A 471 7.84 -24.55 -10.78
C THR A 471 6.96 -23.63 -9.96
N ASN A 472 5.65 -23.65 -10.23
CA ASN A 472 4.69 -22.90 -9.48
C ASN A 472 4.58 -23.37 -8.03
N TYR A 473 4.08 -22.51 -7.14
CA TYR A 473 3.79 -22.89 -5.78
C TYR A 473 2.75 -24.03 -5.76
N ASP A 474 3.08 -25.11 -5.07
CA ASP A 474 2.21 -26.27 -4.94
C ASP A 474 1.20 -26.07 -3.81
N ILE A 475 0.01 -25.59 -4.16
CA ILE A 475 -1.09 -25.37 -3.22
C ILE A 475 -1.49 -26.63 -2.43
N SER A 476 -1.27 -27.83 -3.00
CA SER A 476 -1.63 -29.07 -2.30
C SER A 476 -0.78 -29.31 -1.05
N LYS A 477 0.36 -28.65 -0.95
CA LYS A 477 1.27 -28.68 0.21
C LYS A 477 0.95 -27.63 1.28
N TYR A 478 -0.09 -26.83 1.07
CA TYR A 478 -0.48 -25.82 2.04
C TYR A 478 -0.87 -26.52 3.36
N GLN A 479 -0.32 -26.03 4.45
CA GLN A 479 -0.64 -26.51 5.80
C GLN A 479 -1.31 -25.38 6.59
N GLN A 480 -2.50 -25.66 7.10
CA GLN A 480 -3.18 -24.72 7.99
C GLN A 480 -2.37 -24.45 9.25
N GLN A 481 -2.49 -23.23 9.74
CA GLN A 481 -1.78 -22.84 10.96
C GLN A 481 -2.32 -23.58 12.18
N PRO A 482 -1.46 -24.00 13.11
CA PRO A 482 -1.90 -24.64 14.36
C PRO A 482 -2.81 -23.72 15.16
N ASN A 483 -3.94 -24.25 15.61
CA ASN A 483 -4.92 -23.57 16.47
C ASN A 483 -5.02 -24.28 17.84
N PRO A 484 -4.03 -24.12 18.75
CA PRO A 484 -3.98 -24.82 20.02
C PRO A 484 -4.96 -24.23 21.04
N GLU A 485 -5.27 -25.01 22.07
CA GLU A 485 -5.89 -24.52 23.29
C GLU A 485 -4.88 -23.72 24.12
N LEU A 486 -5.34 -22.72 24.84
CA LEU A 486 -4.56 -21.82 25.68
C LEU A 486 -4.86 -22.09 27.17
N PRO A 487 -4.09 -22.93 27.87
CA PRO A 487 -4.30 -23.21 29.29
C PRO A 487 -4.29 -21.95 30.14
N GLU A 488 -3.44 -20.99 29.79
CA GLU A 488 -3.30 -19.69 30.45
C GLU A 488 -4.48 -18.74 30.23
N ALA A 489 -5.42 -19.10 29.39
CA ALA A 489 -6.65 -18.35 29.11
C ALA A 489 -7.92 -19.20 29.37
N GLY A 490 -7.83 -20.13 30.32
CA GLY A 490 -8.97 -20.99 30.69
C GLY A 490 -9.24 -22.13 29.72
N GLY A 491 -8.29 -22.52 28.85
CA GLY A 491 -8.40 -23.64 27.93
C GLY A 491 -9.17 -23.34 26.64
N VAL A 492 -9.45 -22.08 26.32
CA VAL A 492 -10.09 -21.70 25.04
C VAL A 492 -9.12 -21.87 23.88
N LYS A 493 -9.64 -22.08 22.66
CA LYS A 493 -8.80 -22.11 21.45
C LYS A 493 -8.20 -20.74 21.16
N LEU A 494 -7.00 -20.75 20.57
CA LEU A 494 -6.32 -19.52 20.13
C LEU A 494 -7.20 -18.71 19.17
N ALA A 495 -7.84 -19.37 18.20
CA ALA A 495 -8.84 -18.78 17.30
C ALA A 495 -10.18 -19.50 17.49
N GLU A 496 -11.23 -18.79 17.90
CA GLU A 496 -12.54 -19.34 18.24
C GLU A 496 -13.59 -19.15 17.15
N ASN A 497 -13.32 -18.24 16.21
CA ASN A 497 -14.21 -17.94 15.09
C ASN A 497 -13.43 -17.84 13.78
N GLU A 498 -14.16 -17.86 12.65
CA GLU A 498 -13.54 -17.85 11.33
C GLU A 498 -12.67 -16.61 11.06
N LYS A 499 -13.06 -15.42 11.53
CA LYS A 499 -12.28 -14.19 11.38
C LYS A 499 -10.93 -14.27 12.11
N GLU A 500 -10.90 -14.86 13.30
CA GLU A 500 -9.66 -15.10 14.05
C GLU A 500 -8.79 -16.17 13.37
N VAL A 501 -9.41 -17.24 12.82
CA VAL A 501 -8.70 -18.26 12.02
C VAL A 501 -8.05 -17.60 10.80
N LEU A 502 -8.77 -16.74 10.08
CA LEU A 502 -8.23 -16.02 8.93
C LEU A 502 -7.06 -15.09 9.32
N LEU A 503 -7.11 -14.43 10.47
CA LEU A 503 -5.95 -13.66 10.96
C LEU A 503 -4.74 -14.57 11.22
N LEU A 504 -4.98 -15.73 11.83
CA LEU A 504 -3.92 -16.70 12.12
C LEU A 504 -3.30 -17.27 10.85
N GLU A 505 -4.12 -17.56 9.82
CA GLU A 505 -3.65 -18.05 8.52
C GLU A 505 -2.84 -16.99 7.75
N LEU A 506 -3.33 -15.74 7.70
CA LEU A 506 -2.71 -14.69 6.92
C LEU A 506 -1.47 -14.07 7.61
N PHE A 507 -1.45 -14.05 8.94
CA PHE A 507 -0.43 -13.34 9.74
C PHE A 507 0.06 -14.15 10.94
N PRO A 508 0.50 -15.40 10.79
CA PRO A 508 0.75 -16.31 11.92
C PRO A 508 1.73 -15.74 12.96
N LEU A 509 2.76 -15.03 12.52
CA LEU A 509 3.78 -14.45 13.42
C LEU A 509 3.25 -13.28 14.26
N VAL A 510 2.17 -12.63 13.83
CA VAL A 510 1.58 -11.46 14.49
C VAL A 510 0.28 -11.83 15.18
N ALA A 511 -0.58 -12.59 14.51
CA ALA A 511 -1.88 -12.95 15.03
C ALA A 511 -1.77 -13.88 16.25
N LYS A 512 -0.80 -14.81 16.28
CA LYS A 512 -0.61 -15.71 17.42
C LYS A 512 -0.40 -14.96 18.74
N PRO A 513 0.61 -14.08 18.89
CA PRO A 513 0.79 -13.33 20.13
C PRO A 513 -0.37 -12.35 20.40
N TYR A 514 -0.93 -11.74 19.37
CA TYR A 514 -2.08 -10.84 19.49
C TYR A 514 -3.31 -11.57 20.07
N LEU A 515 -3.74 -12.68 19.46
CA LEU A 515 -4.89 -13.46 19.92
C LEU A 515 -4.65 -14.06 21.31
N THR A 516 -3.45 -14.57 21.58
CA THR A 516 -3.10 -15.07 22.93
C THR A 516 -3.30 -13.99 23.97
N ASN A 517 -2.82 -12.77 23.72
CA ASN A 517 -2.96 -11.65 24.65
C ASN A 517 -4.43 -11.23 24.81
N LEU A 518 -5.21 -11.23 23.71
CA LEU A 518 -6.64 -10.93 23.73
C LEU A 518 -7.41 -11.95 24.59
N LYS A 519 -7.16 -13.26 24.42
CA LYS A 519 -7.82 -14.32 25.18
C LYS A 519 -7.43 -14.28 26.67
N LYS A 520 -6.16 -14.04 26.98
CA LYS A 520 -5.71 -13.86 28.38
C LYS A 520 -6.42 -12.72 29.07
N LYS A 521 -6.48 -11.54 28.45
CA LYS A 521 -7.18 -10.38 29.03
C LYS A 521 -8.66 -10.64 29.25
N ALA A 522 -9.32 -11.32 28.29
CA ALA A 522 -10.73 -11.69 28.44
C ALA A 522 -10.94 -12.67 29.61
N TYR A 523 -10.07 -13.66 29.76
CA TYR A 523 -10.12 -14.61 30.85
C TYR A 523 -9.87 -13.96 32.22
N GLU A 524 -8.84 -13.12 32.34
CA GLU A 524 -8.52 -12.34 33.53
C GLU A 524 -9.70 -11.45 33.95
N ALA A 525 -10.36 -10.79 33.00
CA ALA A 525 -11.56 -9.98 33.26
C ALA A 525 -12.73 -10.85 33.79
N THR A 526 -12.91 -12.05 33.23
CA THR A 526 -13.94 -12.99 33.70
C THR A 526 -13.65 -13.47 35.11
N VAL A 527 -12.39 -13.85 35.41
CA VAL A 527 -11.97 -14.27 36.75
C VAL A 527 -12.13 -13.14 37.76
N ALA A 528 -11.75 -11.91 37.40
CA ALA A 528 -11.92 -10.74 38.26
C ALA A 528 -13.42 -10.43 38.53
N ALA A 529 -14.29 -10.61 37.53
CA ALA A 529 -15.74 -10.40 37.68
C ALA A 529 -16.42 -11.49 38.55
N THR A 530 -15.84 -12.69 38.57
CA THR A 530 -16.37 -13.84 39.34
C THR A 530 -15.72 -13.98 40.70
N ALA A 531 -14.64 -13.21 41.01
CA ALA A 531 -14.04 -13.19 42.33
C ALA A 531 -15.06 -12.66 43.36
N PRO A 532 -15.25 -13.35 44.52
CA PRO A 532 -16.15 -12.86 45.56
C PRO A 532 -15.72 -11.46 45.97
N LYS A 533 -16.65 -10.51 45.87
CA LYS A 533 -16.44 -9.19 46.48
C LYS A 533 -16.13 -9.42 47.96
N ALA A 534 -14.97 -8.96 48.44
CA ALA A 534 -14.67 -8.93 49.87
C ALA A 534 -15.78 -8.12 50.54
N GLU A 535 -16.72 -8.81 51.22
CA GLU A 535 -17.66 -8.15 52.10
C GLU A 535 -16.86 -7.44 53.17
N ASP A 536 -17.18 -6.17 53.40
CA ASP A 536 -16.72 -5.39 54.51
C ASP A 536 -17.02 -6.13 55.84
N THR A 537 -16.12 -6.97 56.31
CA THR A 537 -16.09 -7.36 57.69
C THR A 537 -15.33 -6.31 58.48
N ALA A 538 -15.97 -5.15 58.64
CA ALA A 538 -15.66 -4.25 59.73
C ALA A 538 -16.23 -4.83 61.03
N ALA A 539 -15.49 -5.73 61.67
CA ALA A 539 -15.75 -6.13 63.06
C ALA A 539 -14.56 -5.61 63.88
N ALA A 540 -14.92 -4.76 64.82
CA ALA A 540 -14.12 -4.10 65.81
C ALA A 540 -13.03 -5.01 66.44
N ALA A 541 -11.82 -4.50 66.54
CA ALA A 541 -10.86 -4.91 67.57
C ALA A 541 -10.04 -3.70 68.02
N GLU A 542 -10.03 -3.57 69.33
CA GLU A 542 -9.55 -2.50 70.19
C GLU A 542 -8.10 -2.06 69.94
N VAL A 543 -7.93 -0.80 70.31
CA VAL A 543 -6.71 -0.06 70.54
C VAL A 543 -5.75 -0.75 71.55
N LYS A 544 -4.49 -0.91 71.21
CA LYS A 544 -3.34 -0.78 72.08
C LYS A 544 -2.13 -0.17 71.35
N GLN A 545 -1.73 1.01 71.81
CA GLN A 545 -0.47 1.67 71.50
C GLN A 545 0.63 1.19 72.52
N PRO A 546 1.87 1.71 72.44
CA PRO A 546 2.89 1.61 71.37
C PRO A 546 4.21 1.05 71.94
N ILE A 547 5.14 0.63 71.08
CA ILE A 547 6.57 0.56 71.53
C ILE A 547 7.45 1.09 70.37
N THR A 548 8.26 2.06 70.77
CA THR A 548 9.30 2.75 69.99
C THR A 548 10.49 1.85 69.69
N GLY A 549 11.06 1.99 68.48
CA GLY A 549 12.35 1.38 68.15
C GLY A 549 12.93 1.87 66.81
N LYS A 550 14.04 2.48 66.94
CA LYS A 550 14.90 3.22 66.00
C LYS A 550 15.13 2.70 64.61
N THR A 551 15.20 3.68 63.74
CA THR A 551 15.78 3.73 62.39
C THR A 551 17.17 3.07 62.28
N VAL A 552 17.37 2.30 61.18
CA VAL A 552 18.68 2.16 60.52
C VAL A 552 18.47 2.17 59.00
N LEU A 553 19.10 3.13 58.37
CA LEU A 553 19.31 3.25 56.92
C LEU A 553 20.41 2.29 56.48
N ALA A 554 20.25 1.65 55.34
CA ALA A 554 21.36 1.13 54.55
C ALA A 554 21.02 1.11 53.07
N PRO A 555 21.99 1.22 52.16
CA PRO A 555 21.84 1.88 50.86
C PRO A 555 21.63 0.93 49.69
N LEU A 556 21.17 1.52 48.56
CA LEU A 556 21.05 0.92 47.24
C LEU A 556 22.41 0.52 46.63
N PRO A 557 22.46 -0.51 45.81
CA PRO A 557 23.47 -0.65 44.77
C PRO A 557 22.88 -0.43 43.37
N GLY A 558 23.75 0.04 42.48
CA GLY A 558 23.66 0.61 41.18
C GLY A 558 23.11 -0.20 40.00
#